data_99d5d2516190501d5eced643e52c868f
#
_entry.id   99d5d2516190501d5eced643e52c868f
#
_cell.length_a   1.000
_cell.length_b   1.000
_cell.length_c   1.000
_cell.angle_alpha   90.00
_cell.angle_beta   90.00
_cell.angle_gamma   90.00
#
_symmetry.space_group_name_H-M   'P 1'
#
loop_
_entity.id
_entity.type
_entity.pdbx_description
1 polymer ?
#
loop_
_entity_poly.entity_id
_entity_poly.type
_entity_poly.pdbx_seq_one_letter_code
_entity_poly.pdbx_strand_id
1 'polypeptide(L)'
;MQTTASIAVVRPERVRLGGITPGVVSTRGRRSLNADAFATYTDPTIGRTAFVVADGIGDNLPAARAARTAASVAARIGACNGALVGVVAAQQELLRQFPEQQADSVLVIAVLPAADQPDGPCDIAWVGDCRAYRWNGRVLHQITTDHTVAEFMRAKGVRPERRMDHLVTTSTRTASPEAIGRAATGSSRGRLLLSTDGVHKRLDMVAIKSILVAGQTAAGTAETLVDNALQAGSTDNATALVVDCR
;
A
#
# COMPACT_ATOMS: atom_id res chain seq x y z
N MET A 1 8.12 31.32 -12.72
CA MET A 1 7.07 30.48 -13.32
C MET A 1 6.92 29.26 -12.42
N GLN A 2 5.89 29.24 -11.59
CA GLN A 2 5.57 28.08 -10.76
C GLN A 2 4.84 27.05 -11.63
N THR A 3 5.50 25.95 -11.92
CA THR A 3 4.87 24.81 -12.59
C THR A 3 4.05 24.06 -11.52
N THR A 4 2.76 24.28 -11.53
CA THR A 4 1.80 23.49 -10.77
C THR A 4 1.90 22.04 -11.23
N ALA A 5 2.39 21.15 -10.35
CA ALA A 5 2.38 19.71 -10.60
C ALA A 5 0.91 19.25 -10.71
N SER A 6 0.54 18.73 -11.86
CA SER A 6 -0.80 18.21 -12.10
C SER A 6 -0.99 16.96 -11.25
N ILE A 7 -1.80 17.06 -10.21
CA ILE A 7 -2.22 15.91 -9.38
C ILE A 7 -3.24 15.13 -10.21
N ALA A 8 -2.84 13.97 -10.74
CA ALA A 8 -3.78 13.07 -11.38
C ALA A 8 -4.59 12.37 -10.27
N VAL A 9 -5.72 12.96 -9.90
CA VAL A 9 -6.70 12.33 -9.02
C VAL A 9 -7.44 11.28 -9.85
N VAL A 10 -7.01 10.05 -9.79
CA VAL A 10 -7.79 8.94 -10.34
C VAL A 10 -8.93 8.67 -9.34
N ARG A 11 -10.14 9.12 -9.68
CA ARG A 11 -11.35 8.79 -8.94
C ARG A 11 -11.82 7.41 -9.41
N PRO A 12 -11.71 6.36 -8.59
CA PRO A 12 -12.38 5.11 -8.91
C PRO A 12 -13.89 5.38 -8.99
N GLU A 13 -14.54 4.81 -9.99
CA GLU A 13 -16.02 4.83 -10.06
C GLU A 13 -16.61 4.42 -8.73
N ARG A 14 -17.69 5.10 -8.30
CA ARG A 14 -18.37 4.86 -7.02
C ARG A 14 -19.05 3.49 -7.04
N VAL A 15 -18.27 2.43 -6.88
CA VAL A 15 -18.81 1.12 -6.54
C VAL A 15 -19.10 1.14 -5.05
N ARG A 16 -20.34 1.36 -4.68
CA ARG A 16 -20.82 1.18 -3.29
C ARG A 16 -20.90 -0.32 -3.02
N LEU A 17 -19.83 -0.88 -2.51
CA LEU A 17 -19.78 -2.25 -2.01
C LEU A 17 -20.16 -2.20 -0.53
N GLY A 18 -21.40 -2.60 -0.21
CA GLY A 18 -21.83 -3.00 1.14
C GLY A 18 -21.16 -2.31 2.35
N GLY A 19 -21.16 -0.94 2.41
CA GLY A 19 -20.55 -0.23 3.56
C GLY A 19 -19.05 0.09 3.44
N ILE A 20 -18.39 -0.26 2.32
CA ILE A 20 -16.98 0.06 2.06
C ILE A 20 -16.90 1.30 1.16
N THR A 21 -16.09 2.28 1.56
CA THR A 21 -15.84 3.49 0.76
C THR A 21 -14.34 3.72 0.63
N PRO A 22 -13.74 3.43 -0.52
CA PRO A 22 -12.33 3.69 -0.77
C PRO A 22 -12.10 5.12 -1.27
N GLY A 23 -10.89 5.64 -1.00
CA GLY A 23 -10.33 6.84 -1.60
C GLY A 23 -8.85 6.64 -1.84
N VAL A 24 -8.34 7.04 -2.99
CA VAL A 24 -6.93 6.89 -3.33
C VAL A 24 -6.42 8.15 -4.02
N VAL A 25 -5.21 8.53 -3.67
CA VAL A 25 -4.42 9.57 -4.34
C VAL A 25 -3.02 9.03 -4.57
N SER A 26 -2.53 9.20 -5.78
CA SER A 26 -1.18 8.85 -6.18
C SER A 26 -0.57 9.98 -6.99
N THR A 27 0.63 10.39 -6.65
CA THR A 27 1.34 11.48 -7.32
C THR A 27 2.77 11.10 -7.64
N ARG A 28 3.28 11.68 -8.72
CA ARG A 28 4.66 11.49 -9.14
C ARG A 28 5.68 12.18 -8.21
N GLY A 29 5.25 13.19 -7.45
CA GLY A 29 6.19 14.04 -6.71
C GLY A 29 7.17 14.73 -7.66
N ARG A 30 8.46 14.65 -7.35
CA ARG A 30 9.55 15.24 -8.16
C ARG A 30 10.30 14.23 -9.03
N ARG A 31 9.87 12.96 -9.05
CA ARG A 31 10.46 11.89 -9.88
C ARG A 31 10.16 12.12 -11.36
N SER A 32 10.88 11.44 -12.26
CA SER A 32 10.68 11.53 -13.71
C SER A 32 9.35 10.90 -14.13
N LEU A 33 8.92 9.85 -13.43
CA LEU A 33 7.67 9.16 -13.64
C LEU A 33 7.03 8.73 -12.30
N ASN A 34 5.79 8.27 -12.34
CA ASN A 34 5.16 7.65 -11.18
C ASN A 34 5.32 6.13 -11.30
N ALA A 35 6.19 5.56 -10.47
CA ALA A 35 6.41 4.12 -10.35
C ALA A 35 5.49 3.47 -9.31
N ASP A 36 4.76 4.25 -8.51
CA ASP A 36 3.71 3.72 -7.65
C ASP A 36 2.53 3.22 -8.46
N ALA A 37 1.85 2.22 -7.92
CA ALA A 37 0.61 1.69 -8.46
C ALA A 37 -0.35 1.30 -7.33
N PHE A 38 -1.63 1.29 -7.65
CA PHE A 38 -2.66 0.74 -6.79
C PHE A 38 -3.65 -0.08 -7.61
N ALA A 39 -4.33 -1.02 -6.96
CA ALA A 39 -5.39 -1.79 -7.57
C ALA A 39 -6.46 -2.16 -6.54
N THR A 40 -7.68 -2.30 -7.03
CA THR A 40 -8.81 -2.81 -6.25
C THR A 40 -9.54 -3.86 -7.07
N TYR A 41 -9.90 -4.95 -6.45
CA TYR A 41 -10.71 -5.99 -7.09
C TYR A 41 -11.69 -6.58 -6.09
N THR A 42 -12.93 -6.79 -6.52
CA THR A 42 -13.95 -7.50 -5.75
C THR A 42 -14.28 -8.79 -6.45
N ASP A 43 -14.16 -9.89 -5.72
CA ASP A 43 -14.60 -11.19 -6.23
C ASP A 43 -16.13 -11.19 -6.34
N PRO A 44 -16.68 -11.38 -7.54
CA PRO A 44 -18.14 -11.32 -7.75
C PRO A 44 -18.89 -12.51 -7.13
N THR A 45 -18.19 -13.59 -6.79
CA THR A 45 -18.80 -14.81 -6.27
C THR A 45 -18.98 -14.75 -4.75
N ILE A 46 -17.93 -14.30 -4.05
CA ILE A 46 -17.91 -14.31 -2.58
C ILE A 46 -17.92 -12.90 -1.98
N GLY A 47 -17.86 -11.86 -2.80
CA GLY A 47 -17.95 -10.46 -2.37
C GLY A 47 -16.74 -9.95 -1.57
N ARG A 48 -15.64 -10.69 -1.49
CA ARG A 48 -14.41 -10.18 -0.87
C ARG A 48 -13.77 -9.13 -1.76
N THR A 49 -13.24 -8.07 -1.13
CA THR A 49 -12.56 -6.98 -1.83
C THR A 49 -11.11 -6.89 -1.40
N ALA A 50 -10.19 -6.88 -2.36
CA ALA A 50 -8.78 -6.63 -2.12
C ALA A 50 -8.38 -5.22 -2.54
N PHE A 51 -7.56 -4.57 -1.73
CA PHE A 51 -6.92 -3.29 -1.98
C PHE A 51 -5.41 -3.49 -1.95
N VAL A 52 -4.72 -2.95 -2.94
CA VAL A 52 -3.27 -3.08 -3.09
C VAL A 52 -2.65 -1.72 -3.36
N VAL A 53 -1.53 -1.46 -2.71
CA VAL A 53 -0.60 -0.38 -3.05
C VAL A 53 0.76 -1.03 -3.30
N ALA A 54 1.42 -0.64 -4.38
CA ALA A 54 2.74 -1.12 -4.78
C ALA A 54 3.63 0.05 -5.17
N ASP A 55 4.93 -0.08 -4.90
CA ASP A 55 5.98 0.88 -5.24
C ASP A 55 7.03 0.15 -6.10
N GLY A 56 7.32 0.71 -7.25
CA GLY A 56 8.29 0.17 -8.20
C GLY A 56 9.71 0.52 -7.82
N ILE A 57 10.59 -0.46 -7.68
CA ILE A 57 11.97 -0.24 -7.27
C ILE A 57 12.75 0.42 -8.41
N GLY A 58 12.87 1.74 -8.37
CA GLY A 58 13.59 2.57 -9.34
C GLY A 58 12.74 3.64 -10.01
N ASP A 59 13.39 4.67 -10.59
CA ASP A 59 12.74 5.76 -11.33
C ASP A 59 12.79 5.49 -12.85
N ASN A 60 12.15 4.38 -13.29
CA ASN A 60 12.18 3.92 -14.68
C ASN A 60 10.90 3.18 -15.07
N LEU A 61 10.67 3.03 -16.38
CA LEU A 61 9.49 2.35 -16.92
C LEU A 61 9.36 0.88 -16.50
N PRO A 62 10.43 0.06 -16.44
CA PRO A 62 10.34 -1.30 -15.90
C PRO A 62 9.80 -1.36 -14.47
N ALA A 63 10.27 -0.49 -13.56
CA ALA A 63 9.78 -0.42 -12.19
C ALA A 63 8.27 -0.07 -12.14
N ALA A 64 7.84 0.94 -12.90
CA ALA A 64 6.42 1.31 -13.00
C ALA A 64 5.54 0.20 -13.59
N ARG A 65 6.06 -0.59 -14.53
CA ARG A 65 5.36 -1.75 -15.09
C ARG A 65 5.27 -2.88 -14.08
N ALA A 66 6.36 -3.13 -13.34
CA ALA A 66 6.38 -4.14 -12.28
C ALA A 66 5.34 -3.84 -11.21
N ALA A 67 5.31 -2.61 -10.68
CA ALA A 67 4.35 -2.19 -9.67
C ALA A 67 2.89 -2.36 -10.15
N ARG A 68 2.58 -1.94 -11.39
CA ARG A 68 1.23 -2.10 -11.97
C ARG A 68 0.84 -3.57 -12.13
N THR A 69 1.75 -4.40 -12.64
CA THR A 69 1.52 -5.84 -12.79
C THR A 69 1.29 -6.48 -11.42
N ALA A 70 2.19 -6.21 -10.46
CA ALA A 70 2.10 -6.75 -9.11
C ALA A 70 0.80 -6.34 -8.41
N ALA A 71 0.44 -5.05 -8.45
CA ALA A 71 -0.79 -4.56 -7.83
C ALA A 71 -2.05 -5.22 -8.44
N SER A 72 -2.14 -5.27 -9.77
CA SER A 72 -3.30 -5.84 -10.47
C SER A 72 -3.48 -7.32 -10.20
N VAL A 73 -2.39 -8.11 -10.28
CA VAL A 73 -2.44 -9.56 -10.03
C VAL A 73 -2.72 -9.86 -8.58
N ALA A 74 -2.03 -9.16 -7.64
CA ALA A 74 -2.25 -9.34 -6.20
C ALA A 74 -3.70 -9.04 -5.82
N ALA A 75 -4.30 -7.97 -6.34
CA ALA A 75 -5.69 -7.62 -6.04
C ALA A 75 -6.65 -8.69 -6.53
N ARG A 76 -6.54 -9.10 -7.79
CA ARG A 76 -7.45 -10.08 -8.40
C ARG A 76 -7.36 -11.45 -7.73
N ILE A 77 -6.14 -11.97 -7.55
CA ILE A 77 -5.95 -13.30 -6.97
C ILE A 77 -6.17 -13.27 -5.46
N GLY A 78 -5.76 -12.18 -4.79
CA GLY A 78 -5.94 -12.02 -3.35
C GLY A 78 -7.41 -11.94 -2.93
N ALA A 79 -8.27 -11.25 -3.67
CA ALA A 79 -9.70 -11.22 -3.39
C ALA A 79 -10.33 -12.62 -3.41
N CYS A 80 -9.89 -13.48 -4.33
CA CYS A 80 -10.40 -14.85 -4.44
C CYS A 80 -9.79 -15.80 -3.38
N ASN A 81 -8.47 -15.72 -3.15
CA ASN A 81 -7.70 -16.75 -2.48
C ASN A 81 -6.97 -16.31 -1.20
N GLY A 82 -7.08 -15.03 -0.81
CA GLY A 82 -6.40 -14.46 0.35
C GLY A 82 -5.14 -13.69 0.00
N ALA A 83 -4.71 -12.83 0.93
CA ALA A 83 -3.64 -11.84 0.71
C ALA A 83 -2.29 -12.49 0.35
N LEU A 84 -1.90 -13.54 1.07
CA LEU A 84 -0.66 -14.27 0.79
C LEU A 84 -0.60 -14.81 -0.62
N VAL A 85 -1.69 -15.48 -1.07
CA VAL A 85 -1.76 -16.07 -2.41
C VAL A 85 -1.70 -14.97 -3.48
N GLY A 86 -2.28 -13.79 -3.20
CA GLY A 86 -2.17 -12.62 -4.04
C GLY A 86 -0.72 -12.17 -4.25
N VAL A 87 0.09 -12.10 -3.18
CA VAL A 87 1.52 -11.73 -3.25
C VAL A 87 2.32 -12.78 -4.05
N VAL A 88 2.10 -14.06 -3.77
CA VAL A 88 2.80 -15.15 -4.50
C VAL A 88 2.45 -15.14 -5.99
N ALA A 89 1.18 -14.91 -6.33
CA ALA A 89 0.76 -14.81 -7.74
C ALA A 89 1.38 -13.58 -8.44
N ALA A 90 1.50 -12.45 -7.73
CA ALA A 90 2.19 -11.27 -8.25
C ALA A 90 3.66 -11.57 -8.53
N GLN A 91 4.36 -12.26 -7.63
CA GLN A 91 5.74 -12.71 -7.85
C GLN A 91 5.87 -13.57 -9.09
N GLN A 92 5.04 -14.61 -9.19
CA GLN A 92 5.07 -15.52 -10.35
C GLN A 92 4.87 -14.76 -11.67
N GLU A 93 3.95 -13.81 -11.68
CA GLU A 93 3.67 -13.01 -12.87
C GLU A 93 4.82 -12.05 -13.21
N LEU A 94 5.48 -11.44 -12.22
CA LEU A 94 6.69 -10.65 -12.47
C LEU A 94 7.82 -11.48 -13.05
N LEU A 95 8.08 -12.68 -12.51
CA LEU A 95 9.09 -13.59 -13.02
C LEU A 95 8.79 -14.06 -14.45
N ARG A 96 7.51 -14.27 -14.77
CA ARG A 96 7.06 -14.66 -16.10
C ARG A 96 7.18 -13.54 -17.14
N GLN A 97 6.77 -12.30 -16.78
CA GLN A 97 6.75 -11.18 -17.72
C GLN A 97 8.11 -10.52 -17.92
N PHE A 98 8.97 -10.58 -16.91
CA PHE A 98 10.26 -9.88 -16.91
C PHE A 98 11.41 -10.85 -16.56
N PRO A 99 11.61 -11.97 -17.25
CA PRO A 99 12.57 -12.99 -16.83
C PRO A 99 14.01 -12.49 -16.77
N GLU A 100 14.39 -11.60 -17.69
CA GLU A 100 15.76 -11.06 -17.82
C GLU A 100 15.87 -9.62 -17.31
N GLN A 101 14.77 -8.98 -16.89
CA GLN A 101 14.74 -7.60 -16.46
C GLN A 101 14.76 -7.50 -14.93
N GLN A 102 15.44 -6.49 -14.45
CA GLN A 102 15.43 -6.13 -13.01
C GLN A 102 14.19 -5.32 -12.62
N ALA A 103 13.07 -5.49 -13.36
CA ALA A 103 11.80 -4.88 -12.99
C ALA A 103 11.27 -5.52 -11.71
N ASP A 104 11.13 -4.75 -10.67
CA ASP A 104 10.73 -5.21 -9.35
C ASP A 104 9.87 -4.18 -8.63
N SER A 105 9.19 -4.60 -7.57
CA SER A 105 8.37 -3.74 -6.74
C SER A 105 8.30 -4.26 -5.30
N VAL A 106 7.88 -3.39 -4.40
CA VAL A 106 7.35 -3.75 -3.10
C VAL A 106 5.84 -3.55 -3.11
N LEU A 107 5.10 -4.22 -2.24
CA LEU A 107 3.65 -4.06 -2.15
C LEU A 107 3.08 -4.40 -0.78
N VAL A 108 1.90 -3.86 -0.53
CA VAL A 108 1.01 -4.27 0.56
C VAL A 108 -0.39 -4.53 0.00
N ILE A 109 -0.99 -5.62 0.42
CA ILE A 109 -2.36 -6.01 0.09
C ILE A 109 -3.19 -6.16 1.36
N ALA A 110 -4.42 -5.64 1.34
CA ALA A 110 -5.44 -5.88 2.36
C ALA A 110 -6.69 -6.45 1.69
N VAL A 111 -7.11 -7.64 2.14
CA VAL A 111 -8.31 -8.32 1.68
C VAL A 111 -9.37 -8.18 2.77
N LEU A 112 -10.45 -7.46 2.46
CA LEU A 112 -11.58 -7.33 3.34
C LEU A 112 -12.44 -8.60 3.31
N PRO A 113 -13.10 -8.93 4.42
CA PRO A 113 -13.98 -10.09 4.49
C PRO A 113 -15.13 -9.98 3.47
N ALA A 114 -15.78 -11.10 3.21
CA ALA A 114 -16.95 -11.17 2.35
C ALA A 114 -18.11 -10.32 2.90
N ALA A 115 -19.02 -9.92 2.02
CA ALA A 115 -20.14 -9.03 2.37
C ALA A 115 -21.10 -9.63 3.41
N ASP A 116 -21.17 -10.96 3.50
CA ASP A 116 -21.96 -11.70 4.49
C ASP A 116 -21.28 -11.78 5.88
N GLN A 117 -19.99 -11.40 5.96
CA GLN A 117 -19.20 -11.35 7.21
C GLN A 117 -18.52 -9.99 7.38
N PRO A 118 -19.27 -8.88 7.37
CA PRO A 118 -18.68 -7.54 7.30
C PRO A 118 -17.78 -7.18 8.50
N ASP A 119 -17.93 -7.86 9.62
CA ASP A 119 -17.13 -7.67 10.84
C ASP A 119 -15.95 -8.64 10.94
N GLY A 120 -15.78 -9.50 9.95
CA GLY A 120 -14.65 -10.44 9.90
C GLY A 120 -13.28 -9.72 9.86
N PRO A 121 -12.19 -10.46 10.05
CA PRO A 121 -10.85 -9.90 9.98
C PRO A 121 -10.49 -9.47 8.56
N CYS A 122 -9.66 -8.41 8.42
CA CYS A 122 -8.92 -8.18 7.19
C CYS A 122 -7.70 -9.11 7.17
N ASP A 123 -7.47 -9.74 6.03
CA ASP A 123 -6.24 -10.51 5.75
C ASP A 123 -5.24 -9.59 5.04
N ILE A 124 -4.03 -9.47 5.59
CA ILE A 124 -3.01 -8.52 5.14
C ILE A 124 -1.72 -9.27 4.87
N ALA A 125 -1.10 -8.98 3.72
CA ALA A 125 0.23 -9.47 3.40
C ALA A 125 1.07 -8.35 2.76
N TRP A 126 2.40 -8.43 2.90
CA TRP A 126 3.30 -7.44 2.33
C TRP A 126 4.69 -7.97 2.04
N VAL A 127 5.37 -7.30 1.14
CA VAL A 127 6.81 -7.40 0.90
C VAL A 127 7.38 -6.00 0.73
N GLY A 128 8.52 -5.74 1.33
CA GLY A 128 9.18 -4.44 1.31
C GLY A 128 8.67 -3.48 2.37
N ASP A 129 8.60 -2.21 2.04
CA ASP A 129 8.33 -1.12 2.96
C ASP A 129 7.04 -0.33 2.66
N CYS A 130 6.17 -0.83 1.77
CA CYS A 130 4.79 -0.39 1.73
C CYS A 130 4.08 -0.75 3.03
N ARG A 131 3.32 0.19 3.61
CA ARG A 131 2.72 0.00 4.93
C ARG A 131 1.21 -0.06 4.93
N ALA A 132 0.68 -0.86 5.86
CA ALA A 132 -0.73 -0.88 6.24
C ALA A 132 -0.90 -0.36 7.67
N TYR A 133 -1.90 0.50 7.86
CA TYR A 133 -2.30 1.03 9.16
C TYR A 133 -3.79 0.83 9.37
N ARG A 134 -4.21 0.65 10.61
CA ARG A 134 -5.61 0.60 11.01
C ARG A 134 -5.91 1.59 12.12
N TRP A 135 -6.89 2.46 11.87
CA TRP A 135 -7.54 3.28 12.88
C TRP A 135 -8.86 2.61 13.29
N ASN A 136 -8.97 2.21 14.55
CA ASN A 136 -10.14 1.51 15.07
C ASN A 136 -11.11 2.43 15.86
N GLY A 137 -10.96 3.76 15.71
CA GLY A 137 -11.74 4.76 16.46
C GLY A 137 -11.05 5.20 17.76
N ARG A 138 -9.99 4.52 18.24
CA ARG A 138 -9.26 4.81 19.49
C ARG A 138 -7.75 4.87 19.30
N VAL A 139 -7.20 3.89 18.62
CA VAL A 139 -5.76 3.71 18.43
C VAL A 139 -5.44 3.52 16.96
N LEU A 140 -4.37 4.16 16.50
CA LEU A 140 -3.75 3.88 15.21
C LEU A 140 -2.67 2.81 15.41
N HIS A 141 -2.80 1.72 14.68
CA HIS A 141 -1.82 0.65 14.62
C HIS A 141 -1.17 0.61 13.24
N GLN A 142 0.15 0.61 13.18
CA GLN A 142 0.87 0.13 12.01
C GLN A 142 0.85 -1.40 12.08
N ILE A 143 0.35 -2.04 11.01
CA ILE A 143 0.18 -3.49 10.96
C ILE A 143 1.42 -4.16 10.41
N THR A 144 2.03 -3.54 9.40
CA THR A 144 3.22 -4.05 8.70
C THR A 144 4.50 -3.71 9.43
N THR A 145 5.51 -4.56 9.31
CA THR A 145 6.91 -4.28 9.66
C THR A 145 7.72 -4.21 8.39
N ASP A 146 8.47 -3.15 8.19
CA ASP A 146 9.19 -2.92 6.94
C ASP A 146 10.28 -3.98 6.72
N HIS A 147 10.38 -4.50 5.52
CA HIS A 147 11.50 -5.36 5.11
C HIS A 147 12.64 -4.48 4.61
N THR A 148 13.30 -3.78 5.53
CA THR A 148 14.45 -2.90 5.26
C THR A 148 15.65 -3.27 6.13
N VAL A 149 16.84 -2.87 5.67
CA VAL A 149 18.07 -3.02 6.46
C VAL A 149 17.96 -2.29 7.81
N ALA A 150 17.33 -1.11 7.82
CA ALA A 150 17.13 -0.35 9.05
C ALA A 150 16.29 -1.12 10.07
N GLU A 151 15.17 -1.72 9.64
CA GLU A 151 14.31 -2.48 10.54
C GLU A 151 14.98 -3.75 11.06
N PHE A 152 15.71 -4.45 10.20
CA PHE A 152 16.54 -5.57 10.60
C PHE A 152 17.58 -5.20 11.69
N MET A 153 18.22 -4.02 11.57
CA MET A 153 19.14 -3.53 12.57
C MET A 153 18.44 -3.15 13.88
N ARG A 154 17.29 -2.47 13.80
CA ARG A 154 16.47 -2.12 14.99
C ARG A 154 16.07 -3.37 15.77
N ALA A 155 15.63 -4.42 15.07
CA ALA A 155 15.28 -5.70 15.70
C ALA A 155 16.45 -6.37 16.43
N LYS A 156 17.70 -6.04 16.05
CA LYS A 156 18.92 -6.48 16.75
C LYS A 156 19.43 -5.50 17.82
N GLY A 157 18.68 -4.44 18.11
CA GLY A 157 19.08 -3.41 19.07
C GLY A 157 20.17 -2.45 18.56
N VAL A 158 20.45 -2.47 17.24
CA VAL A 158 21.45 -1.60 16.61
C VAL A 158 20.75 -0.39 16.00
N ARG A 159 21.28 0.81 16.26
CA ARG A 159 20.78 2.05 15.67
C ARG A 159 21.19 2.13 14.18
N PRO A 160 20.23 2.15 13.23
CA PRO A 160 20.56 2.23 11.82
C PRO A 160 20.93 3.67 11.42
N GLU A 161 21.65 3.79 10.30
CA GLU A 161 21.80 5.06 9.59
C GLU A 161 20.51 5.37 8.77
N ARG A 162 20.19 6.64 8.58
CA ARG A 162 18.99 7.08 7.85
C ARG A 162 18.87 6.48 6.45
N ARG A 163 19.98 6.33 5.71
CA ARG A 163 19.98 5.75 4.36
C ARG A 163 19.51 4.29 4.33
N MET A 164 19.63 3.57 5.45
CA MET A 164 19.23 2.17 5.57
C MET A 164 17.71 1.97 5.57
N ASP A 165 16.94 3.02 5.85
CA ASP A 165 15.47 3.00 5.77
C ASP A 165 14.95 2.83 4.34
N HIS A 166 15.78 3.11 3.33
CA HIS A 166 15.45 2.95 1.91
C HIS A 166 16.04 1.68 1.29
N LEU A 167 16.80 0.88 2.05
CA LEU A 167 17.40 -0.35 1.57
C LEU A 167 16.45 -1.52 1.85
N VAL A 168 15.66 -1.86 0.87
CA VAL A 168 14.71 -2.99 0.92
C VAL A 168 15.48 -4.31 0.93
N THR A 169 15.11 -5.22 1.83
CA THR A 169 15.70 -6.57 1.96
C THR A 169 14.86 -7.66 1.30
N THR A 170 13.57 -7.39 1.08
CA THR A 170 12.62 -8.35 0.51
C THR A 170 11.68 -7.61 -0.43
N SER A 171 11.69 -7.98 -1.70
CA SER A 171 10.83 -7.41 -2.74
C SER A 171 9.86 -8.45 -3.28
N THR A 172 8.96 -8.05 -4.17
CA THR A 172 8.01 -8.96 -4.81
C THR A 172 8.74 -10.09 -5.56
N ARG A 173 9.84 -9.78 -6.26
CA ARG A 173 10.62 -10.81 -6.99
C ARG A 173 11.39 -11.74 -6.08
N THR A 174 11.92 -11.23 -4.98
CA THR A 174 12.94 -11.93 -4.17
C THR A 174 12.36 -12.63 -2.95
N ALA A 175 11.09 -12.39 -2.63
CA ALA A 175 10.46 -12.95 -1.43
C ALA A 175 10.38 -14.49 -1.49
N SER A 176 10.90 -15.15 -0.46
CA SER A 176 10.48 -16.53 -0.18
C SER A 176 9.10 -16.52 0.50
N PRO A 177 8.32 -17.59 0.43
CA PRO A 177 7.00 -17.65 1.08
C PRO A 177 7.03 -17.30 2.57
N GLU A 178 8.12 -17.66 3.26
CA GLU A 178 8.34 -17.42 4.70
C GLU A 178 8.72 -15.96 4.98
N ALA A 179 9.30 -15.27 3.99
CA ALA A 179 9.69 -13.86 4.10
C ALA A 179 8.53 -12.90 3.78
N ILE A 180 7.40 -13.39 3.27
CA ILE A 180 6.20 -12.57 3.07
C ILE A 180 5.59 -12.28 4.45
N GLY A 181 5.51 -10.99 4.78
CA GLY A 181 4.84 -10.54 6.00
C GLY A 181 3.34 -10.82 5.94
N ARG A 182 2.77 -11.26 7.07
CA ARG A 182 1.34 -11.59 7.18
C ARG A 182 0.77 -11.11 8.49
N ALA A 183 -0.45 -10.60 8.44
CA ALA A 183 -1.21 -10.22 9.62
C ALA A 183 -2.72 -10.35 9.34
N ALA A 184 -3.48 -10.56 10.40
CA ALA A 184 -4.94 -10.44 10.36
C ALA A 184 -5.38 -9.42 11.41
N THR A 185 -6.34 -8.57 11.07
CA THR A 185 -6.96 -7.70 12.07
C THR A 185 -8.02 -8.46 12.85
N GLY A 186 -8.34 -8.03 14.07
CA GLY A 186 -9.45 -8.66 14.83
C GLY A 186 -10.84 -8.37 14.22
N SER A 187 -10.94 -7.30 13.39
CA SER A 187 -12.17 -6.88 12.71
C SER A 187 -11.78 -5.97 11.54
N SER A 188 -12.62 -5.92 10.49
CA SER A 188 -12.47 -4.96 9.38
C SER A 188 -12.92 -3.56 9.75
N ARG A 189 -13.79 -3.38 10.77
CA ARG A 189 -14.37 -2.08 11.12
C ARG A 189 -13.32 -1.02 11.40
N GLY A 190 -13.61 0.21 10.96
CA GLY A 190 -12.75 1.38 11.12
C GLY A 190 -12.20 1.88 9.81
N ARG A 191 -11.01 2.43 9.84
CA ARG A 191 -10.35 3.01 8.67
C ARG A 191 -9.00 2.33 8.43
N LEU A 192 -8.81 1.79 7.24
CA LEU A 192 -7.52 1.29 6.76
C LEU A 192 -6.81 2.37 5.95
N LEU A 193 -5.49 2.43 6.08
CA LEU A 193 -4.61 3.18 5.20
C LEU A 193 -3.54 2.22 4.67
N LEU A 194 -3.39 2.17 3.35
CA LEU A 194 -2.24 1.59 2.67
C LEU A 194 -1.43 2.72 2.05
N SER A 195 -0.11 2.74 2.19
CA SER A 195 0.72 3.82 1.68
C SER A 195 2.09 3.35 1.20
N THR A 196 2.63 4.06 0.21
CA THR A 196 4.04 3.97 -0.18
C THR A 196 4.90 4.86 0.72
N ASP A 197 6.20 4.69 0.64
CA ASP A 197 7.20 5.35 1.50
C ASP A 197 7.24 6.87 1.31
N GLY A 198 6.89 7.37 0.13
CA GLY A 198 6.77 8.79 -0.13
C GLY A 198 5.75 9.52 0.75
N VAL A 199 4.82 8.78 1.36
CA VAL A 199 3.88 9.31 2.36
C VAL A 199 4.42 9.12 3.77
N HIS A 200 4.61 7.89 4.21
CA HIS A 200 4.82 7.60 5.63
C HIS A 200 6.27 7.82 6.11
N LYS A 201 7.26 7.97 5.23
CA LYS A 201 8.61 8.40 5.64
C LYS A 201 8.71 9.91 5.88
N ARG A 202 7.68 10.68 5.51
CA ARG A 202 7.58 12.13 5.75
C ARG A 202 6.60 12.49 6.85
N LEU A 203 5.63 11.65 7.12
CA LEU A 203 4.63 11.85 8.17
C LEU A 203 4.88 10.85 9.31
N ASP A 204 5.02 11.34 10.51
CA ASP A 204 5.08 10.48 11.69
C ASP A 204 3.70 9.93 12.06
N MET A 205 3.66 8.98 13.00
CA MET A 205 2.43 8.34 13.46
C MET A 205 1.42 9.33 14.05
N VAL A 206 1.88 10.45 14.62
CA VAL A 206 1.01 11.49 15.20
C VAL A 206 0.31 12.26 14.09
N ALA A 207 1.06 12.68 13.08
CA ALA A 207 0.53 13.36 11.91
C ALA A 207 -0.47 12.48 11.13
N ILE A 208 -0.10 11.22 10.84
CA ILE A 208 -0.99 10.26 10.18
C ILE A 208 -2.28 10.08 10.99
N LYS A 209 -2.17 9.88 12.31
CA LYS A 209 -3.35 9.74 13.19
C LYS A 209 -4.24 10.97 13.12
N SER A 210 -3.67 12.16 13.23
CA SER A 210 -4.44 13.42 13.21
C SER A 210 -5.25 13.57 11.92
N ILE A 211 -4.66 13.22 10.77
CA ILE A 211 -5.33 13.26 9.47
C ILE A 211 -6.44 12.20 9.37
N LEU A 212 -6.18 10.97 9.82
CA LEU A 212 -7.16 9.88 9.78
C LEU A 212 -8.40 10.16 10.65
N VAL A 213 -8.21 10.90 11.74
CA VAL A 213 -9.28 11.24 12.74
C VAL A 213 -10.11 12.46 12.32
N ALA A 214 -9.63 13.30 11.42
CA ALA A 214 -10.23 14.59 11.08
C ALA A 214 -11.64 14.53 10.46
N GLY A 215 -12.27 13.35 10.37
CA GLY A 215 -13.68 13.19 9.95
C GLY A 215 -13.95 13.41 8.46
N GLN A 216 -12.91 13.53 7.64
CA GLN A 216 -13.02 13.66 6.19
C GLN A 216 -13.47 12.33 5.55
N THR A 217 -13.96 12.40 4.30
CA THR A 217 -14.18 11.21 3.48
C THR A 217 -12.85 10.47 3.23
N ALA A 218 -12.91 9.19 2.89
CA ALA A 218 -11.72 8.42 2.54
C ALA A 218 -10.88 9.11 1.44
N ALA A 219 -11.53 9.68 0.42
CA ALA A 219 -10.87 10.42 -0.66
C ALA A 219 -10.18 11.70 -0.15
N GLY A 220 -10.88 12.53 0.63
CA GLY A 220 -10.30 13.74 1.20
C GLY A 220 -9.17 13.45 2.20
N THR A 221 -9.26 12.33 2.92
CA THR A 221 -8.18 11.88 3.81
C THR A 221 -6.94 11.46 3.03
N ALA A 222 -7.12 10.70 1.93
CA ALA A 222 -6.00 10.30 1.07
C ALA A 222 -5.31 11.53 0.44
N GLU A 223 -6.10 12.52 -0.01
CA GLU A 223 -5.61 13.79 -0.54
C GLU A 223 -4.80 14.55 0.53
N THR A 224 -5.35 14.72 1.71
CA THR A 224 -4.67 15.40 2.83
C THR A 224 -3.36 14.70 3.22
N LEU A 225 -3.30 13.35 3.22
CA LEU A 225 -2.08 12.60 3.52
C LEU A 225 -0.98 12.88 2.49
N VAL A 226 -1.31 12.81 1.21
CA VAL A 226 -0.34 13.04 0.13
C VAL A 226 0.12 14.50 0.12
N ASP A 227 -0.78 15.46 0.26
CA ASP A 227 -0.45 16.88 0.28
C ASP A 227 0.47 17.24 1.45
N ASN A 228 0.17 16.74 2.65
CA ASN A 228 1.03 16.96 3.82
C ASN A 228 2.42 16.31 3.65
N ALA A 229 2.51 15.12 3.03
CA ALA A 229 3.79 14.49 2.75
C ALA A 229 4.63 15.34 1.77
N LEU A 230 4.02 15.87 0.71
CA LEU A 230 4.67 16.77 -0.25
C LEU A 230 5.12 18.08 0.43
N GLN A 231 4.28 18.68 1.28
CA GLN A 231 4.61 19.88 2.05
C GLN A 231 5.74 19.61 3.04
N ALA A 232 5.81 18.42 3.63
CA ALA A 232 6.91 17.97 4.48
C ALA A 232 8.19 17.64 3.70
N GLY A 233 8.21 17.91 2.38
CA GLY A 233 9.39 17.78 1.52
C GLY A 233 9.57 16.41 0.91
N SER A 234 8.50 15.62 0.72
CA SER A 234 8.58 14.40 -0.09
C SER A 234 8.95 14.76 -1.52
N THR A 235 9.97 14.09 -2.04
CA THR A 235 10.39 14.21 -3.46
C THR A 235 10.05 12.95 -4.24
N ASP A 236 9.62 11.91 -3.56
CA ASP A 236 9.29 10.60 -4.13
C ASP A 236 7.88 10.54 -4.72
N ASN A 237 7.61 9.46 -5.44
CA ASN A 237 6.23 9.05 -5.71
C ASN A 237 5.53 8.88 -4.36
N ALA A 238 4.28 9.28 -4.25
CA ALA A 238 3.54 9.24 -3.00
C ALA A 238 2.11 8.77 -3.25
N THR A 239 1.77 7.62 -2.67
CA THR A 239 0.45 7.01 -2.82
C THR A 239 -0.15 6.71 -1.45
N ALA A 240 -1.38 7.18 -1.24
CA ALA A 240 -2.21 6.85 -0.10
C ALA A 240 -3.55 6.28 -0.57
N LEU A 241 -3.93 5.11 -0.08
CA LEU A 241 -5.22 4.47 -0.29
C LEU A 241 -5.89 4.31 1.08
N VAL A 242 -7.02 4.97 1.26
CA VAL A 242 -7.81 4.96 2.50
C VAL A 242 -9.11 4.21 2.25
N VAL A 243 -9.48 3.33 3.17
CA VAL A 243 -10.73 2.55 3.09
C VAL A 243 -11.51 2.71 4.38
N ASP A 244 -12.74 3.23 4.27
CA ASP A 244 -13.70 3.25 5.37
C ASP A 244 -14.53 1.97 5.35
N CYS A 245 -14.41 1.19 6.44
CA CYS A 245 -15.17 -0.03 6.68
C CYS A 245 -16.17 0.24 7.83
N ARG A 246 -17.45 0.19 7.54
CA ARG A 246 -18.55 0.47 8.49
C ARG A 246 -19.21 -0.81 8.96
#